data_749376d9e42c9bce3a57f7fcdeb81c71
#
_entry.id   749376d9e42c9bce3a57f7fcdeb81c71
#
_cell.length_a   1.000
_cell.length_b   1.000
_cell.length_c   1.000
_cell.angle_alpha   90.00
_cell.angle_beta   90.00
_cell.angle_gamma   90.00
#
_symmetry.space_group_name_H-M   'P 1'
#
loop_
_entity.id
_entity.type
_entity.pdbx_description
1 polymer ?
#
loop_
_entity_poly.entity_id
_entity_poly.type
_entity_poly.pdbx_seq_one_letter_code
_entity_poly.pdbx_strand_id
1 'polypeptide(L)'
;MRWTLTDEAGIPARGVESLTRIVKRALQESNGEANYIVFSSPDLAVNLVSTGRHTGFYSDNLGNVITHWASRLERLELWLFDLHHDLLLGPNGTILGGLLALLGLFFTVSGFILWWRTRRHFSWRLWPTSFSRRDLTKHHRNLGALFAPLLIVVMLTGMMMAWRPVALWLLSPFSSVDEMHAAVARPAVSGGDFESVDWAKIITRAQQAFPDASLRLISIPQATGDLVGLRMKQPEEWLPNGRTLLWFDPQTGDLVESKDALTMPLGVRVNNLVYPVHAAKVGGIVYQLAMTLVGLVVTTLGSLVVVRFWIDRHRISVPPRI
;
A
#
# COMPACT_ATOMS: atom_id res chain seq x y z
N MET A 1 -11.80 -2.09 12.06
CA MET A 1 -11.82 -2.12 13.52
C MET A 1 -12.16 -0.71 13.98
N ARG A 2 -13.43 -0.42 14.29
CA ARG A 2 -13.81 0.84 14.93
C ARG A 2 -13.50 0.65 16.42
N TRP A 3 -12.40 1.18 16.87
CA TRP A 3 -12.20 1.40 18.28
C TRP A 3 -13.26 2.41 18.72
N THR A 4 -13.81 2.27 19.89
CA THR A 4 -14.77 3.20 20.49
C THR A 4 -14.13 4.57 20.70
N LEU A 5 -13.96 5.30 19.60
CA LEU A 5 -13.59 6.70 19.60
C LEU A 5 -14.90 7.48 19.81
N THR A 6 -14.86 8.46 20.67
CA THR A 6 -15.96 9.42 20.86
C THR A 6 -16.37 9.99 19.50
N ASP A 7 -17.66 10.31 19.31
CA ASP A 7 -18.22 10.79 18.02
C ASP A 7 -17.46 11.96 17.39
N GLU A 8 -16.78 12.77 18.18
CA GLU A 8 -15.91 13.87 17.71
C GLU A 8 -14.57 13.40 17.12
N ALA A 9 -14.07 12.24 17.51
CA ALA A 9 -12.78 11.70 17.02
C ALA A 9 -12.84 11.12 15.60
N GLY A 10 -14.05 10.86 15.07
CA GLY A 10 -14.23 10.23 13.76
C GLY A 10 -14.31 11.20 12.56
N ILE A 11 -14.40 12.50 12.78
CA ILE A 11 -14.46 13.50 11.71
C ILE A 11 -13.03 13.93 11.36
N PRO A 12 -12.57 13.74 10.12
CA PRO A 12 -11.23 14.20 9.72
C PRO A 12 -11.06 15.68 9.98
N ALA A 13 -9.94 16.07 10.60
CA ALA A 13 -9.58 17.47 10.77
C ALA A 13 -9.40 18.13 9.39
N ARG A 14 -10.11 19.22 9.13
CA ARG A 14 -10.09 19.92 7.83
C ARG A 14 -9.62 21.37 7.94
N GLY A 15 -9.79 22.01 9.07
CA GLY A 15 -9.42 23.43 9.26
C GLY A 15 -7.93 23.59 9.56
N VAL A 16 -7.34 24.71 9.10
CA VAL A 16 -5.93 25.06 9.37
C VAL A 16 -5.59 24.95 10.84
N GLU A 17 -6.45 25.49 11.71
CA GLU A 17 -6.23 25.50 13.14
C GLU A 17 -6.13 24.08 13.74
N SER A 18 -7.06 23.18 13.35
CA SER A 18 -7.06 21.79 13.85
C SER A 18 -5.84 21.01 13.35
N LEU A 19 -5.51 21.15 12.06
CA LEU A 19 -4.32 20.51 11.47
C LEU A 19 -3.03 21.03 12.13
N THR A 20 -2.92 22.35 12.32
CA THR A 20 -1.76 22.95 13.00
C THR A 20 -1.62 22.47 14.44
N ARG A 21 -2.74 22.33 15.16
CA ARG A 21 -2.75 21.80 16.52
C ARG A 21 -2.24 20.35 16.57
N ILE A 22 -2.69 19.50 15.65
CA ILE A 22 -2.22 18.11 15.55
C ILE A 22 -0.71 18.07 15.33
N VAL A 23 -0.19 18.87 14.37
CA VAL A 23 1.26 18.92 14.07
C VAL A 23 2.04 19.36 15.31
N LYS A 24 1.66 20.47 15.95
CA LYS A 24 2.36 21.00 17.14
C LYS A 24 2.36 19.97 18.29
N ARG A 25 1.23 19.32 18.57
CA ARG A 25 1.15 18.28 19.60
C ARG A 25 1.99 17.05 19.23
N ALA A 26 1.96 16.62 17.97
CA ALA A 26 2.77 15.50 17.51
C ALA A 26 4.28 15.78 17.69
N LEU A 27 4.73 16.99 17.37
CA LEU A 27 6.12 17.39 17.58
C LEU A 27 6.50 17.48 19.08
N GLN A 28 5.61 17.98 19.93
CA GLN A 28 5.82 18.01 21.38
C GLN A 28 5.92 16.60 21.96
N GLU A 29 4.99 15.71 21.61
CA GLU A 29 4.96 14.33 22.12
C GLU A 29 6.15 13.50 21.66
N SER A 30 6.62 13.72 20.43
CA SER A 30 7.79 13.05 19.87
C SER A 30 9.13 13.70 20.26
N ASN A 31 9.15 14.76 21.08
CA ASN A 31 10.36 15.57 21.34
C ASN A 31 11.08 16.02 20.05
N GLY A 32 10.32 16.29 18.99
CA GLY A 32 10.87 16.70 17.69
C GLY A 32 11.31 15.53 16.78
N GLU A 33 11.24 14.27 17.24
CA GLU A 33 11.71 13.10 16.48
C GLU A 33 10.69 12.59 15.43
N ALA A 34 9.54 13.26 15.25
CA ALA A 34 8.57 12.89 14.25
C ALA A 34 9.16 13.02 12.83
N ASN A 35 9.12 11.95 12.06
CA ASN A 35 9.55 11.94 10.66
C ASN A 35 8.44 12.39 9.71
N TYR A 36 7.22 11.92 9.96
CA TYR A 36 6.04 12.31 9.20
C TYR A 36 4.76 12.07 9.99
N ILE A 37 3.73 12.80 9.60
CA ILE A 37 2.38 12.70 10.14
C ILE A 37 1.44 12.35 8.98
N VAL A 38 0.67 11.25 9.12
CA VAL A 38 -0.46 10.92 8.23
C VAL A 38 -1.73 11.32 8.95
N PHE A 39 -2.49 12.23 8.35
CA PHE A 39 -3.75 12.70 8.93
C PHE A 39 -4.88 11.70 8.77
N SER A 40 -5.79 11.73 9.71
CA SER A 40 -6.99 10.88 9.72
C SER A 40 -7.78 10.95 8.41
N SER A 41 -8.44 9.84 8.08
CA SER A 41 -9.26 9.69 6.88
C SER A 41 -10.44 8.79 7.16
N PRO A 42 -11.40 8.66 6.23
CA PRO A 42 -12.47 7.68 6.36
C PRO A 42 -11.97 6.23 6.54
N ASP A 43 -10.79 5.91 5.97
CA ASP A 43 -10.18 4.59 6.08
C ASP A 43 -9.42 4.40 7.40
N LEU A 44 -8.81 5.47 7.91
CA LEU A 44 -8.04 5.50 9.15
C LEU A 44 -8.52 6.68 10.00
N ALA A 45 -9.35 6.42 10.99
CA ALA A 45 -10.02 7.43 11.81
C ALA A 45 -9.09 8.16 12.79
N VAL A 46 -7.81 7.87 12.78
CA VAL A 46 -6.78 8.44 13.68
C VAL A 46 -5.63 9.01 12.86
N ASN A 47 -4.86 9.92 13.46
CA ASN A 47 -3.61 10.37 12.87
C ASN A 47 -2.50 9.39 13.25
N LEU A 48 -1.61 9.10 12.30
CA LEU A 48 -0.42 8.29 12.54
C LEU A 48 0.80 9.21 12.54
N VAL A 49 1.56 9.19 13.63
CA VAL A 49 2.84 9.88 13.75
C VAL A 49 3.95 8.84 13.79
N SER A 50 4.87 8.91 12.83
CA SER A 50 6.03 8.03 12.76
C SER A 50 7.25 8.73 13.31
N THR A 51 7.92 8.09 14.27
CA THR A 51 9.22 8.53 14.83
C THR A 51 10.38 7.65 14.33
N GLY A 52 10.07 6.59 13.60
CA GLY A 52 11.07 5.68 13.02
C GLY A 52 10.40 4.60 12.17
N ARG A 53 11.18 3.63 11.68
CA ARG A 53 10.65 2.56 10.82
C ARG A 53 9.58 1.70 11.53
N HIS A 54 9.75 1.45 12.82
CA HIS A 54 8.87 0.57 13.61
C HIS A 54 8.41 1.21 14.91
N THR A 55 8.53 2.54 15.01
CA THR A 55 8.17 3.32 16.18
C THR A 55 7.25 4.48 15.82
N GLY A 56 6.36 4.83 16.72
CA GLY A 56 5.43 5.93 16.51
C GLY A 56 4.26 5.88 17.48
N PHE A 57 3.24 6.67 17.20
CA PHE A 57 1.99 6.69 17.96
C PHE A 57 0.79 7.08 17.09
N TYR A 58 -0.39 6.74 17.58
CA TYR A 58 -1.65 7.24 17.03
C TYR A 58 -2.17 8.37 17.90
N SER A 59 -2.74 9.39 17.28
CA SER A 59 -3.44 10.47 17.96
C SER A 59 -4.86 10.66 17.40
N ASP A 60 -5.72 11.24 18.24
CA ASP A 60 -7.05 11.68 17.85
C ASP A 60 -6.99 12.98 17.01
N ASN A 61 -8.14 13.51 16.59
CA ASN A 61 -8.24 14.75 15.83
C ASN A 61 -8.03 16.02 16.67
N LEU A 62 -7.88 15.86 17.98
CA LEU A 62 -7.44 16.94 18.88
C LEU A 62 -5.92 16.92 19.08
N GLY A 63 -5.24 15.86 18.63
CA GLY A 63 -3.79 15.64 18.80
C GLY A 63 -3.43 14.92 20.11
N ASN A 64 -4.43 14.38 20.87
CA ASN A 64 -4.13 13.60 22.06
C ASN A 64 -3.66 12.20 21.65
N VAL A 65 -2.65 11.69 22.33
CA VAL A 65 -2.12 10.35 22.04
C VAL A 65 -3.10 9.28 22.48
N ILE A 66 -3.35 8.31 21.60
CA ILE A 66 -4.20 7.14 21.86
C ILE A 66 -3.34 5.96 22.27
N THR A 67 -2.25 5.71 21.57
CA THR A 67 -1.33 4.60 21.85
C THR A 67 0.01 4.80 21.17
N HIS A 68 1.08 4.39 21.86
CA HIS A 68 2.44 4.31 21.32
C HIS A 68 2.77 2.87 20.91
N TRP A 69 3.77 2.72 20.06
CA TRP A 69 4.46 1.46 19.82
C TRP A 69 5.95 1.69 19.61
N ALA A 70 6.76 0.80 20.17
CA ALA A 70 8.22 0.83 20.08
C ALA A 70 8.77 -0.32 19.22
N SER A 71 7.91 -1.24 18.80
CA SER A 71 8.30 -2.36 17.94
C SER A 71 7.16 -2.81 17.01
N ARG A 72 7.51 -3.51 15.93
CA ARG A 72 6.53 -4.10 15.01
C ARG A 72 5.61 -5.15 15.66
N LEU A 73 6.05 -5.77 16.79
CA LEU A 73 5.30 -6.84 17.44
C LEU A 73 4.17 -6.32 18.33
N GLU A 74 4.19 -5.04 18.70
CA GLU A 74 3.15 -4.43 19.54
C GLU A 74 1.85 -4.14 18.76
N ARG A 75 1.92 -4.16 17.43
CA ARG A 75 0.80 -3.83 16.54
C ARG A 75 0.63 -4.92 15.50
N LEU A 76 -0.41 -5.75 15.69
CA LEU A 76 -0.69 -6.89 14.81
C LEU A 76 -0.85 -6.46 13.35
N GLU A 77 -1.51 -5.33 13.09
CA GLU A 77 -1.72 -4.82 11.74
C GLU A 77 -0.40 -4.41 11.06
N LEU A 78 0.55 -3.82 11.79
CA LEU A 78 1.87 -3.46 11.27
C LEU A 78 2.71 -4.73 11.03
N TRP A 79 2.64 -5.71 11.93
CA TRP A 79 3.31 -6.98 11.76
C TRP A 79 2.79 -7.75 10.53
N LEU A 80 1.46 -7.79 10.34
CA LEU A 80 0.85 -8.42 9.16
C LEU A 80 1.21 -7.68 7.87
N PHE A 81 1.29 -6.35 7.93
CA PHE A 81 1.73 -5.54 6.81
C PHE A 81 3.18 -5.87 6.43
N ASP A 82 4.11 -5.89 7.40
CA ASP A 82 5.52 -6.23 7.17
C ASP A 82 5.68 -7.67 6.67
N LEU A 83 4.91 -8.62 7.24
CA LEU A 83 4.91 -10.01 6.76
C LEU A 83 4.48 -10.10 5.30
N HIS A 84 3.45 -9.36 4.89
CA HIS A 84 2.99 -9.35 3.51
C HIS A 84 3.94 -8.59 2.58
N HIS A 85 4.45 -7.44 3.03
CA HIS A 85 5.24 -6.51 2.22
C HIS A 85 6.68 -7.00 1.99
N ASP A 86 7.32 -7.51 3.05
CA ASP A 86 8.74 -7.86 3.02
C ASP A 86 9.10 -9.16 3.74
N LEU A 87 8.11 -10.01 4.03
CA LEU A 87 8.30 -11.31 4.71
C LEU A 87 9.08 -11.19 6.03
N LEU A 88 9.03 -10.03 6.69
CA LEU A 88 9.83 -9.67 7.88
C LEU A 88 11.36 -9.66 7.65
N LEU A 89 11.81 -9.73 6.39
CA LEU A 89 13.22 -9.77 5.97
C LEU A 89 13.72 -8.43 5.41
N GLY A 90 12.90 -7.38 5.46
CA GLY A 90 13.23 -6.06 4.94
C GLY A 90 13.46 -6.06 3.42
N PRO A 91 14.48 -5.33 2.89
CA PRO A 91 14.69 -5.20 1.45
C PRO A 91 14.84 -6.55 0.71
N ASN A 92 15.48 -7.53 1.34
CA ASN A 92 15.63 -8.87 0.76
C ASN A 92 14.28 -9.58 0.64
N GLY A 93 13.40 -9.38 1.61
CA GLY A 93 12.04 -9.91 1.57
C GLY A 93 11.20 -9.28 0.49
N THR A 94 11.33 -7.99 0.24
CA THR A 94 10.65 -7.30 -0.87
C THR A 94 11.10 -7.89 -2.22
N ILE A 95 12.39 -8.15 -2.41
CA ILE A 95 12.91 -8.80 -3.63
C ILE A 95 12.31 -10.20 -3.78
N LEU A 96 12.31 -10.99 -2.70
CA LEU A 96 11.74 -12.33 -2.70
C LEU A 96 10.22 -12.31 -2.97
N GLY A 97 9.49 -11.37 -2.38
CA GLY A 97 8.06 -11.16 -2.64
C GLY A 97 7.77 -10.85 -4.11
N GLY A 98 8.58 -10.00 -4.74
CA GLY A 98 8.51 -9.71 -6.18
C GLY A 98 8.76 -10.96 -7.04
N LEU A 99 9.75 -11.79 -6.67
CA LEU A 99 10.03 -13.06 -7.37
C LEU A 99 8.85 -14.04 -7.23
N LEU A 100 8.29 -14.17 -6.03
CA LEU A 100 7.11 -15.01 -5.81
C LEU A 100 5.89 -14.51 -6.60
N ALA A 101 5.69 -13.20 -6.71
CA ALA A 101 4.65 -12.61 -7.53
C ALA A 101 4.86 -12.89 -9.02
N LEU A 102 6.09 -12.79 -9.53
CA LEU A 102 6.45 -13.15 -10.90
C LEU A 102 6.18 -14.63 -11.21
N LEU A 103 6.60 -15.53 -10.33
CA LEU A 103 6.32 -16.97 -10.47
C LEU A 103 4.82 -17.25 -10.40
N GLY A 104 4.10 -16.60 -9.48
CA GLY A 104 2.65 -16.69 -9.37
C GLY A 104 1.95 -16.24 -10.64
N LEU A 105 2.39 -15.12 -11.24
CA LEU A 105 1.88 -14.61 -12.51
C LEU A 105 2.13 -15.62 -13.65
N PHE A 106 3.35 -16.15 -13.76
CA PHE A 106 3.71 -17.15 -14.74
C PHE A 106 2.84 -18.41 -14.64
N PHE A 107 2.67 -18.95 -13.42
CA PHE A 107 1.82 -20.14 -13.22
C PHE A 107 0.34 -19.85 -13.45
N THR A 108 -0.13 -18.65 -13.09
CA THR A 108 -1.53 -18.28 -13.35
C THR A 108 -1.82 -18.18 -14.84
N VAL A 109 -0.96 -17.50 -15.61
CA VAL A 109 -1.13 -17.34 -17.06
C VAL A 109 -1.00 -18.69 -17.78
N SER A 110 0.05 -19.44 -17.49
CA SER A 110 0.26 -20.78 -18.12
C SER A 110 -0.84 -21.75 -17.73
N GLY A 111 -1.26 -21.75 -16.47
CA GLY A 111 -2.38 -22.57 -15.99
C GLY A 111 -3.70 -22.23 -16.68
N PHE A 112 -3.97 -20.93 -16.88
CA PHE A 112 -5.15 -20.46 -17.59
C PHE A 112 -5.13 -20.88 -19.08
N ILE A 113 -3.99 -20.77 -19.75
CA ILE A 113 -3.81 -21.22 -21.16
C ILE A 113 -4.07 -22.73 -21.27
N LEU A 114 -3.50 -23.52 -20.36
CA LEU A 114 -3.72 -24.98 -20.34
C LEU A 114 -5.19 -25.33 -20.07
N TRP A 115 -5.81 -24.63 -19.12
CA TRP A 115 -7.23 -24.81 -18.81
C TRP A 115 -8.11 -24.45 -20.02
N TRP A 116 -7.79 -23.41 -20.76
CA TRP A 116 -8.57 -22.97 -21.92
C TRP A 116 -8.78 -24.08 -22.94
N ARG A 117 -7.78 -24.92 -23.13
CA ARG A 117 -7.88 -26.10 -24.03
C ARG A 117 -8.86 -27.14 -23.51
N THR A 118 -9.04 -27.23 -22.21
CA THR A 118 -9.90 -28.23 -21.52
C THR A 118 -11.17 -27.62 -20.94
N ARG A 119 -11.50 -26.36 -21.26
CA ARG A 119 -12.63 -25.62 -20.67
C ARG A 119 -13.99 -26.31 -20.80
N ARG A 120 -14.18 -27.16 -21.82
CA ARG A 120 -15.41 -27.96 -22.02
C ARG A 120 -15.68 -28.96 -20.89
N HIS A 121 -14.66 -29.33 -20.14
CA HIS A 121 -14.73 -30.24 -19.01
C HIS A 121 -14.74 -29.49 -17.64
N PHE A 122 -14.99 -28.17 -17.68
CA PHE A 122 -15.10 -27.37 -16.46
C PHE A 122 -16.34 -27.80 -15.67
N SER A 123 -16.18 -27.91 -14.36
CA SER A 123 -17.30 -28.15 -13.44
C SER A 123 -17.23 -27.14 -12.30
N TRP A 124 -18.37 -26.61 -11.90
CA TRP A 124 -18.48 -25.64 -10.80
C TRP A 124 -18.16 -26.22 -9.42
N ARG A 125 -17.63 -27.43 -9.35
CA ARG A 125 -17.12 -27.97 -8.09
C ARG A 125 -15.82 -27.29 -7.73
N LEU A 126 -15.90 -26.38 -6.78
CA LEU A 126 -14.75 -25.60 -6.28
C LEU A 126 -14.10 -26.23 -5.04
N TRP A 127 -14.68 -27.29 -4.48
CA TRP A 127 -14.22 -27.97 -3.28
C TRP A 127 -13.90 -29.45 -3.55
N PRO A 128 -12.79 -30.01 -3.03
CA PRO A 128 -12.46 -31.41 -3.23
C PRO A 128 -13.44 -32.32 -2.51
N THR A 129 -13.88 -33.38 -3.16
CA THR A 129 -14.72 -34.42 -2.58
C THR A 129 -13.88 -35.54 -1.95
N SER A 130 -12.63 -35.63 -2.32
CA SER A 130 -11.66 -36.57 -1.78
C SER A 130 -10.23 -36.04 -1.88
N PHE A 131 -9.31 -36.58 -1.10
CA PHE A 131 -7.88 -36.30 -1.21
C PHE A 131 -7.18 -37.12 -2.30
N SER A 132 -7.94 -37.66 -3.25
CA SER A 132 -7.37 -38.35 -4.40
C SER A 132 -6.58 -37.36 -5.28
N ARG A 133 -5.51 -37.86 -5.92
CA ARG A 133 -4.71 -37.06 -6.85
C ARG A 133 -5.53 -36.41 -7.94
N ARG A 134 -6.52 -37.14 -8.45
CA ARG A 134 -7.42 -36.67 -9.50
C ARG A 134 -8.28 -35.50 -9.02
N ASP A 135 -8.89 -35.61 -7.84
CA ASP A 135 -9.76 -34.58 -7.29
C ASP A 135 -8.98 -33.32 -6.93
N LEU A 136 -7.85 -33.45 -6.23
CA LEU A 136 -7.00 -32.31 -5.90
C LEU A 136 -6.55 -31.54 -7.14
N THR A 137 -6.12 -32.23 -8.20
CA THR A 137 -5.74 -31.60 -9.48
C THR A 137 -6.92 -30.91 -10.14
N LYS A 138 -8.11 -31.54 -10.14
CA LYS A 138 -9.32 -30.96 -10.73
C LYS A 138 -9.73 -29.68 -10.01
N HIS A 139 -9.69 -29.67 -8.67
CA HIS A 139 -10.03 -28.49 -7.88
C HIS A 139 -9.02 -27.37 -8.04
N HIS A 140 -7.72 -27.66 -7.98
CA HIS A 140 -6.67 -26.69 -8.25
C HIS A 140 -6.89 -26.01 -9.63
N ARG A 141 -7.14 -26.82 -10.66
CA ARG A 141 -7.42 -26.32 -12.01
C ARG A 141 -8.67 -25.45 -12.09
N ASN A 142 -9.80 -25.91 -11.51
CA ASN A 142 -11.06 -25.19 -11.60
C ASN A 142 -11.05 -23.90 -10.81
N LEU A 143 -10.52 -23.94 -9.58
CA LEU A 143 -10.41 -22.78 -8.72
C LEU A 143 -9.42 -21.75 -9.31
N GLY A 144 -8.26 -22.22 -9.79
CA GLY A 144 -7.28 -21.36 -10.45
C GLY A 144 -7.83 -20.70 -11.72
N ALA A 145 -8.58 -21.42 -12.54
CA ALA A 145 -9.17 -20.88 -13.76
C ALA A 145 -10.24 -19.82 -13.47
N LEU A 146 -11.11 -20.06 -12.49
CA LEU A 146 -12.16 -19.13 -12.11
C LEU A 146 -11.58 -17.78 -11.60
N PHE A 147 -10.54 -17.85 -10.79
CA PHE A 147 -9.92 -16.66 -10.18
C PHE A 147 -8.74 -16.11 -10.99
N ALA A 148 -8.36 -16.74 -12.11
CA ALA A 148 -7.22 -16.32 -12.93
C ALA A 148 -7.21 -14.81 -13.27
N PRO A 149 -8.31 -14.16 -13.69
CA PRO A 149 -8.29 -12.73 -13.98
C PRO A 149 -7.87 -11.88 -12.78
N LEU A 150 -8.44 -12.15 -11.61
CA LEU A 150 -8.09 -11.42 -10.38
C LEU A 150 -6.68 -11.77 -9.88
N LEU A 151 -6.27 -13.03 -10.01
CA LEU A 151 -4.91 -13.47 -9.67
C LEU A 151 -3.86 -12.75 -10.54
N ILE A 152 -4.12 -12.60 -11.85
CA ILE A 152 -3.23 -11.85 -12.73
C ILE A 152 -3.11 -10.41 -12.27
N VAL A 153 -4.21 -9.74 -11.96
CA VAL A 153 -4.20 -8.35 -11.47
C VAL A 153 -3.39 -8.23 -10.18
N VAL A 154 -3.63 -9.11 -9.20
CA VAL A 154 -2.93 -9.06 -7.89
C VAL A 154 -1.43 -9.35 -8.04
N MET A 155 -1.06 -10.38 -8.80
CA MET A 155 0.35 -10.73 -8.99
C MET A 155 1.09 -9.65 -9.78
N LEU A 156 0.49 -9.12 -10.84
CA LEU A 156 1.07 -8.05 -11.65
C LEU A 156 1.27 -6.76 -10.81
N THR A 157 0.23 -6.31 -10.12
CA THR A 157 0.30 -5.11 -9.28
C THR A 157 1.26 -5.28 -8.11
N GLY A 158 1.28 -6.46 -7.47
CA GLY A 158 2.24 -6.78 -6.41
C GLY A 158 3.69 -6.75 -6.91
N MET A 159 3.97 -7.33 -8.08
CA MET A 159 5.30 -7.29 -8.71
C MET A 159 5.72 -5.85 -9.04
N MET A 160 4.81 -5.03 -9.60
CA MET A 160 5.10 -3.62 -9.90
C MET A 160 5.42 -2.82 -8.63
N MET A 161 4.76 -3.11 -7.51
CA MET A 161 5.02 -2.46 -6.22
C MET A 161 6.35 -2.92 -5.61
N ALA A 162 6.68 -4.21 -5.70
CA ALA A 162 7.92 -4.77 -5.17
C ALA A 162 9.15 -4.35 -5.98
N TRP A 163 9.02 -4.24 -7.31
CA TRP A 163 10.14 -3.95 -8.21
C TRP A 163 9.88 -2.70 -9.06
N ARG A 164 10.31 -1.56 -8.55
CA ARG A 164 10.18 -0.28 -9.27
C ARG A 164 10.71 -0.30 -10.70
N PRO A 165 11.88 -0.91 -11.03
CA PRO A 165 12.34 -0.98 -12.41
C PRO A 165 11.36 -1.69 -13.35
N VAL A 166 10.70 -2.76 -12.87
CA VAL A 166 9.68 -3.48 -13.64
C VAL A 166 8.45 -2.61 -13.88
N ALA A 167 8.00 -1.88 -12.84
CA ALA A 167 6.91 -0.94 -13.00
C ALA A 167 7.23 0.14 -14.04
N LEU A 168 8.41 0.75 -13.98
CA LEU A 168 8.85 1.75 -14.94
C LEU A 168 8.94 1.19 -16.36
N TRP A 169 9.46 -0.03 -16.52
CA TRP A 169 9.53 -0.70 -17.81
C TRP A 169 8.13 -0.97 -18.39
N LEU A 170 7.21 -1.49 -17.58
CA LEU A 170 5.83 -1.74 -18.01
C LEU A 170 5.07 -0.45 -18.36
N LEU A 171 5.43 0.66 -17.72
CA LEU A 171 4.79 1.96 -17.92
C LEU A 171 5.49 2.82 -18.97
N SER A 172 6.67 2.42 -19.45
CA SER A 172 7.43 3.16 -20.47
C SER A 172 6.69 3.44 -21.79
N PRO A 173 5.70 2.61 -22.24
CA PRO A 173 4.88 2.96 -23.39
C PRO A 173 3.97 4.18 -23.18
N PHE A 174 3.72 4.57 -21.92
CA PHE A 174 2.83 5.69 -21.57
C PHE A 174 3.58 7.00 -21.28
N SER A 175 4.82 6.90 -20.82
CA SER A 175 5.68 8.05 -20.48
C SER A 175 7.13 7.59 -20.39
N SER A 176 8.10 8.42 -20.76
CA SER A 176 9.50 8.07 -20.58
C SER A 176 9.86 7.89 -19.10
N VAL A 177 10.89 7.11 -18.84
CA VAL A 177 11.38 6.85 -17.47
C VAL A 177 11.84 8.15 -16.81
N ASP A 178 12.49 9.03 -17.57
CA ASP A 178 12.98 10.32 -17.06
C ASP A 178 11.84 11.26 -16.69
N GLU A 179 10.78 11.34 -17.51
CA GLU A 179 9.56 12.10 -17.18
C GLU A 179 8.89 11.55 -15.91
N MET A 180 8.80 10.23 -15.77
CA MET A 180 8.21 9.62 -14.58
C MET A 180 9.06 9.89 -13.33
N HIS A 181 10.40 9.92 -13.43
CA HIS A 181 11.27 10.28 -12.32
C HIS A 181 11.14 11.75 -11.95
N ALA A 182 11.22 12.63 -12.94
CA ALA A 182 11.13 14.08 -12.75
C ALA A 182 9.79 14.48 -12.11
N ALA A 183 8.69 13.83 -12.50
CA ALA A 183 7.35 14.14 -11.99
C ALA A 183 7.20 13.93 -10.47
N VAL A 184 8.00 13.08 -9.84
CA VAL A 184 7.92 12.77 -8.40
C VAL A 184 9.20 13.15 -7.64
N ALA A 185 10.20 13.69 -8.32
CA ALA A 185 11.45 14.12 -7.71
C ALA A 185 11.20 15.29 -6.74
N ARG A 186 11.99 15.34 -5.66
CA ARG A 186 12.04 16.51 -4.78
C ARG A 186 12.74 17.66 -5.49
N PRO A 187 12.40 18.92 -5.17
CA PRO A 187 13.16 20.06 -5.65
C PRO A 187 14.63 19.94 -5.26
N ALA A 188 15.54 20.37 -6.16
CA ALA A 188 16.99 20.41 -5.89
C ALA A 188 17.43 21.65 -5.10
N VAL A 189 16.50 22.32 -4.40
CA VAL A 189 16.73 23.51 -3.61
C VAL A 189 16.83 23.12 -2.14
N SER A 190 17.79 23.68 -1.42
CA SER A 190 17.89 23.54 0.04
C SER A 190 16.94 24.49 0.72
N GLY A 191 16.27 24.03 1.77
CA GLY A 191 15.46 24.85 2.67
C GLY A 191 16.32 25.63 3.64
N GLY A 192 15.67 26.52 4.39
CA GLY A 192 16.28 27.24 5.50
C GLY A 192 16.33 26.43 6.79
N ASP A 193 16.47 27.14 7.91
CA ASP A 193 16.40 26.57 9.25
C ASP A 193 14.98 26.10 9.58
N PHE A 194 14.87 24.99 10.31
CA PHE A 194 13.58 24.36 10.64
C PHE A 194 13.24 24.40 12.15
N GLU A 195 14.03 25.09 12.97
CA GLU A 195 13.78 25.18 14.42
C GLU A 195 12.45 25.89 14.75
N SER A 196 11.99 26.81 13.89
CA SER A 196 10.79 27.63 14.12
C SER A 196 9.83 27.64 12.94
N VAL A 197 9.33 26.46 12.53
CA VAL A 197 8.42 26.35 11.38
C VAL A 197 7.04 26.92 11.70
N ASP A 198 6.56 27.85 10.88
CA ASP A 198 5.15 28.31 10.93
C ASP A 198 4.22 27.36 10.19
N TRP A 199 3.79 26.32 10.91
CA TRP A 199 2.88 25.28 10.37
C TRP A 199 1.55 25.87 9.91
N ALA A 200 1.02 26.90 10.57
CA ALA A 200 -0.25 27.51 10.19
C ALA A 200 -0.12 28.19 8.81
N LYS A 201 0.96 28.92 8.58
CA LYS A 201 1.27 29.56 7.30
C LYS A 201 1.40 28.54 6.17
N ILE A 202 2.17 27.47 6.40
CA ILE A 202 2.39 26.40 5.41
C ILE A 202 1.08 25.70 5.06
N ILE A 203 0.28 25.30 6.05
CA ILE A 203 -0.99 24.61 5.82
C ILE A 203 -1.98 25.54 5.10
N THR A 204 -2.05 26.82 5.49
CA THR A 204 -2.91 27.81 4.80
C THR A 204 -2.53 27.93 3.32
N ARG A 205 -1.25 28.08 3.03
CA ARG A 205 -0.77 28.19 1.63
C ARG A 205 -1.02 26.93 0.83
N ALA A 206 -0.86 25.76 1.45
CA ALA A 206 -1.17 24.49 0.79
C ALA A 206 -2.66 24.40 0.42
N GLN A 207 -3.56 24.80 1.33
CA GLN A 207 -4.99 24.82 1.06
C GLN A 207 -5.37 25.90 0.01
N GLN A 208 -4.66 27.03 -0.02
CA GLN A 208 -4.87 28.05 -1.07
C GLN A 208 -4.41 27.56 -2.45
N ALA A 209 -3.29 26.79 -2.51
CA ALA A 209 -2.79 26.21 -3.76
C ALA A 209 -3.72 25.11 -4.32
N PHE A 210 -4.36 24.32 -3.45
CA PHE A 210 -5.29 23.25 -3.81
C PHE A 210 -6.52 23.26 -2.88
N PRO A 211 -7.48 24.15 -3.10
CA PRO A 211 -8.62 24.39 -2.18
C PRO A 211 -9.51 23.16 -1.95
N ASP A 212 -9.71 22.33 -2.98
CA ASP A 212 -10.57 21.14 -2.92
C ASP A 212 -9.82 19.87 -2.41
N ALA A 213 -8.50 19.97 -2.27
CA ALA A 213 -7.69 18.86 -1.83
C ALA A 213 -7.61 18.78 -0.30
N SER A 214 -7.61 17.55 0.23
CA SER A 214 -7.40 17.32 1.66
C SER A 214 -5.92 17.06 1.95
N LEU A 215 -5.38 17.69 2.99
CA LEU A 215 -4.03 17.41 3.50
C LEU A 215 -3.99 16.00 4.10
N ARG A 216 -3.09 15.17 3.58
CA ARG A 216 -3.02 13.75 3.97
C ARG A 216 -1.73 13.38 4.67
N LEU A 217 -0.62 14.04 4.34
CA LEU A 217 0.67 13.75 4.94
C LEU A 217 1.52 15.02 4.99
N ILE A 218 2.23 15.18 6.12
CA ILE A 218 3.31 16.15 6.27
C ILE A 218 4.59 15.36 6.58
N SER A 219 5.65 15.59 5.81
CA SER A 219 7.02 15.15 6.12
C SER A 219 7.72 16.26 6.88
N ILE A 220 8.24 15.94 8.05
CA ILE A 220 8.93 16.88 8.94
C ILE A 220 10.41 16.95 8.52
N PRO A 221 11.01 18.13 8.37
CA PRO A 221 12.46 18.27 8.17
C PRO A 221 13.24 17.57 9.28
N GLN A 222 14.32 16.89 8.93
CA GLN A 222 15.19 16.18 9.89
C GLN A 222 16.58 16.81 9.98
N ALA A 223 16.94 17.62 9.00
CA ALA A 223 18.21 18.33 8.94
C ALA A 223 18.04 19.72 8.33
N THR A 224 18.98 20.62 8.65
CA THR A 224 19.07 21.93 7.99
C THR A 224 19.25 21.73 6.50
N GLY A 225 18.44 22.43 5.70
CA GLY A 225 18.40 22.26 4.26
C GLY A 225 17.25 21.36 3.76
N ASP A 226 16.59 20.61 4.65
CA ASP A 226 15.38 19.87 4.27
C ASP A 226 14.20 20.80 4.04
N LEU A 227 13.36 20.44 3.06
CA LEU A 227 12.07 21.10 2.83
C LEU A 227 10.95 20.39 3.60
N VAL A 228 9.95 21.15 4.02
CA VAL A 228 8.68 20.59 4.49
C VAL A 228 7.94 20.02 3.29
N GLY A 229 7.73 18.70 3.28
CA GLY A 229 7.00 18.03 2.21
C GLY A 229 5.55 17.77 2.60
N LEU A 230 4.60 18.16 1.75
CA LEU A 230 3.19 17.86 1.95
C LEU A 230 2.66 16.95 0.84
N ARG A 231 1.74 16.07 1.21
CA ARG A 231 0.89 15.37 0.24
C ARG A 231 -0.55 15.77 0.47
N MET A 232 -1.14 16.25 -0.59
CA MET A 232 -2.58 16.52 -0.65
C MET A 232 -3.25 15.48 -1.53
N LYS A 233 -4.52 15.23 -1.24
CA LYS A 233 -5.36 14.32 -2.01
C LYS A 233 -6.50 15.12 -2.63
N GLN A 234 -6.50 15.22 -3.94
CA GLN A 234 -7.62 15.77 -4.70
C GLN A 234 -8.77 14.74 -4.77
N PRO A 235 -10.03 15.17 -4.97
CA PRO A 235 -11.19 14.28 -5.02
C PRO A 235 -11.07 13.16 -6.05
N GLU A 236 -10.43 13.42 -7.20
CA GLU A 236 -10.27 12.50 -8.33
C GLU A 236 -9.16 11.48 -8.10
N GLU A 237 -8.28 11.68 -7.13
CA GLU A 237 -7.19 10.78 -6.85
C GLU A 237 -7.67 9.51 -6.14
N TRP A 238 -7.24 8.35 -6.63
CA TRP A 238 -7.54 7.05 -6.01
C TRP A 238 -6.57 6.68 -4.88
N LEU A 239 -5.35 7.25 -4.89
CA LEU A 239 -4.40 7.01 -3.80
C LEU A 239 -4.97 7.52 -2.47
N PRO A 240 -4.97 6.72 -1.40
CA PRO A 240 -5.51 7.11 -0.08
C PRO A 240 -4.88 8.38 0.49
N ASN A 241 -3.56 8.55 0.28
CA ASN A 241 -2.80 9.71 0.76
C ASN A 241 -2.48 10.73 -0.35
N GLY A 242 -3.11 10.61 -1.53
CA GLY A 242 -2.85 11.48 -2.66
C GLY A 242 -1.44 11.37 -3.23
N ARG A 243 -1.20 12.11 -4.31
CA ARG A 243 0.09 12.26 -4.96
C ARG A 243 0.32 13.71 -5.41
N THR A 244 -0.58 14.62 -5.08
CA THR A 244 -0.35 16.06 -5.23
C THR A 244 0.67 16.47 -4.19
N LEU A 245 1.86 16.88 -4.64
CA LEU A 245 3.04 17.10 -3.83
C LEU A 245 3.33 18.59 -3.74
N LEU A 246 3.62 19.08 -2.54
CA LEU A 246 4.05 20.45 -2.30
C LEU A 246 5.29 20.44 -1.41
N TRP A 247 6.22 21.34 -1.68
CA TRP A 247 7.40 21.56 -0.85
C TRP A 247 7.48 23.01 -0.44
N PHE A 248 7.71 23.22 0.84
CA PHE A 248 7.81 24.54 1.45
C PHE A 248 9.18 24.72 2.11
N ASP A 249 9.70 25.92 2.04
CA ASP A 249 10.83 26.33 2.84
C ASP A 249 10.41 26.40 4.32
N PRO A 250 11.11 25.69 5.23
CA PRO A 250 10.70 25.64 6.64
C PRO A 250 10.84 27.00 7.35
N GLN A 251 11.83 27.82 6.99
CA GLN A 251 12.11 29.09 7.63
C GLN A 251 11.13 30.18 7.21
N THR A 252 10.88 30.30 5.90
CA THR A 252 10.00 31.35 5.38
C THR A 252 8.54 30.93 5.27
N GLY A 253 8.27 29.61 5.22
CA GLY A 253 6.95 29.05 4.93
C GLY A 253 6.49 29.32 3.51
N ASP A 254 7.40 29.64 2.57
CA ASP A 254 7.08 29.90 1.18
C ASP A 254 7.00 28.60 0.37
N LEU A 255 6.06 28.54 -0.58
CA LEU A 255 5.94 27.41 -1.49
C LEU A 255 7.13 27.43 -2.47
N VAL A 256 7.95 26.39 -2.43
CA VAL A 256 9.11 26.22 -3.33
C VAL A 256 8.68 25.59 -4.65
N GLU A 257 7.91 24.48 -4.57
CA GLU A 257 7.42 23.77 -5.76
C GLU A 257 6.11 23.04 -5.43
N SER A 258 5.25 22.90 -6.42
CA SER A 258 4.09 22.02 -6.35
C SER A 258 3.98 21.15 -7.60
N LYS A 259 3.51 19.92 -7.43
CA LYS A 259 3.26 18.95 -8.51
C LYS A 259 1.86 18.40 -8.38
N ASP A 260 1.01 18.78 -9.34
CA ASP A 260 -0.37 18.35 -9.39
C ASP A 260 -0.47 16.91 -9.93
N ALA A 261 -1.01 16.00 -9.14
CA ALA A 261 -1.17 14.59 -9.50
C ALA A 261 -2.01 14.37 -10.76
N LEU A 262 -2.98 15.25 -11.04
CA LEU A 262 -3.89 15.11 -12.16
C LEU A 262 -3.25 15.48 -13.49
N THR A 263 -2.21 16.31 -13.46
CA THR A 263 -1.45 16.77 -14.64
C THR A 263 -0.13 16.03 -14.86
N MET A 264 0.25 15.11 -13.94
CA MET A 264 1.45 14.27 -14.09
C MET A 264 1.42 13.44 -15.37
N PRO A 265 2.60 13.03 -15.89
CA PRO A 265 2.70 12.14 -17.04
C PRO A 265 1.85 10.89 -16.89
N LEU A 266 1.28 10.37 -17.98
CA LEU A 266 0.31 9.28 -17.96
C LEU A 266 0.87 8.03 -17.26
N GLY A 267 2.17 7.70 -17.45
CA GLY A 267 2.82 6.59 -16.75
C GLY A 267 2.75 6.73 -15.22
N VAL A 268 2.95 7.94 -14.67
CA VAL A 268 2.83 8.20 -13.22
C VAL A 268 1.38 8.08 -12.77
N ARG A 269 0.43 8.62 -13.54
CA ARG A 269 -1.01 8.53 -13.23
C ARG A 269 -1.48 7.08 -13.21
N VAL A 270 -1.06 6.26 -14.17
CA VAL A 270 -1.34 4.81 -14.19
C VAL A 270 -0.67 4.12 -13.00
N ASN A 271 0.58 4.46 -12.68
CA ASN A 271 1.27 3.91 -11.50
C ASN A 271 0.54 4.23 -10.19
N ASN A 272 -0.08 5.40 -10.10
CA ASN A 272 -0.86 5.80 -8.93
C ASN A 272 -2.12 4.94 -8.71
N LEU A 273 -2.58 4.19 -9.73
CA LEU A 273 -3.70 3.25 -9.62
C LEU A 273 -3.26 1.87 -9.10
N VAL A 274 -1.96 1.53 -9.19
CA VAL A 274 -1.45 0.19 -8.84
C VAL A 274 -1.75 -0.16 -7.39
N TYR A 275 -1.38 0.71 -6.45
CA TYR A 275 -1.62 0.47 -5.03
C TYR A 275 -3.12 0.41 -4.67
N PRO A 276 -3.97 1.36 -5.06
CA PRO A 276 -5.41 1.29 -4.76
C PRO A 276 -6.10 0.04 -5.31
N VAL A 277 -5.69 -0.43 -6.50
CA VAL A 277 -6.19 -1.67 -7.09
C VAL A 277 -5.69 -2.88 -6.29
N HIS A 278 -4.39 -2.96 -5.99
CA HIS A 278 -3.82 -4.06 -5.22
C HIS A 278 -4.40 -4.18 -3.81
N ALA A 279 -4.51 -3.05 -3.11
CA ALA A 279 -4.94 -2.98 -1.72
C ALA A 279 -6.47 -2.87 -1.53
N ALA A 280 -7.25 -3.05 -2.61
CA ALA A 280 -8.71 -2.93 -2.60
C ALA A 280 -9.22 -1.59 -1.98
N LYS A 281 -8.51 -0.48 -2.28
CA LYS A 281 -8.91 0.88 -1.86
C LYS A 281 -9.89 1.54 -2.83
N VAL A 282 -10.32 0.81 -3.86
CA VAL A 282 -11.30 1.20 -4.89
C VAL A 282 -12.38 0.14 -5.02
N GLY A 283 -13.49 0.46 -5.68
CA GLY A 283 -14.56 -0.51 -5.95
C GLY A 283 -15.41 -0.91 -4.73
N GLY A 284 -15.23 -0.26 -3.60
CA GLY A 284 -16.04 -0.44 -2.40
C GLY A 284 -16.00 -1.86 -1.84
N ILE A 285 -17.02 -2.21 -1.05
CA ILE A 285 -17.08 -3.49 -0.31
C ILE A 285 -17.06 -4.71 -1.24
N VAL A 286 -17.64 -4.61 -2.44
CA VAL A 286 -17.68 -5.73 -3.39
C VAL A 286 -16.27 -6.12 -3.83
N TYR A 287 -15.45 -5.14 -4.19
CA TYR A 287 -14.07 -5.39 -4.57
C TYR A 287 -13.20 -5.84 -3.38
N GLN A 288 -13.42 -5.29 -2.20
CA GLN A 288 -12.75 -5.74 -0.97
C GLN A 288 -13.03 -7.22 -0.67
N LEU A 289 -14.29 -7.65 -0.78
CA LEU A 289 -14.66 -9.07 -0.63
C LEU A 289 -14.02 -9.94 -1.73
N ALA A 290 -14.03 -9.48 -2.99
CA ALA A 290 -13.38 -10.19 -4.09
C ALA A 290 -11.87 -10.38 -3.82
N MET A 291 -11.17 -9.35 -3.35
CA MET A 291 -9.74 -9.42 -3.02
C MET A 291 -9.45 -10.30 -1.80
N THR A 292 -10.34 -10.29 -0.80
CA THR A 292 -10.26 -11.24 0.33
C THR A 292 -10.39 -12.68 -0.15
N LEU A 293 -11.35 -12.95 -1.05
CA LEU A 293 -11.50 -14.28 -1.66
C LEU A 293 -10.26 -14.67 -2.47
N VAL A 294 -9.64 -13.76 -3.20
CA VAL A 294 -8.37 -14.02 -3.90
C VAL A 294 -7.29 -14.48 -2.94
N GLY A 295 -7.13 -13.83 -1.79
CA GLY A 295 -6.17 -14.24 -0.76
C GLY A 295 -6.44 -15.67 -0.24
N LEU A 296 -7.70 -16.00 0.03
CA LEU A 296 -8.12 -17.35 0.42
C LEU A 296 -7.85 -18.38 -0.68
N VAL A 297 -8.10 -18.01 -1.95
CA VAL A 297 -7.85 -18.88 -3.10
C VAL A 297 -6.36 -19.14 -3.27
N VAL A 298 -5.49 -18.14 -3.18
CA VAL A 298 -4.02 -18.33 -3.25
C VAL A 298 -3.56 -19.29 -2.17
N THR A 299 -4.02 -19.11 -0.93
CA THR A 299 -3.71 -20.00 0.19
C THR A 299 -4.17 -21.43 -0.08
N THR A 300 -5.40 -21.59 -0.57
CA THR A 300 -5.97 -22.90 -0.91
C THR A 300 -5.19 -23.58 -2.05
N LEU A 301 -4.88 -22.85 -3.13
CA LEU A 301 -4.12 -23.39 -4.26
C LEU A 301 -2.73 -23.86 -3.83
N GLY A 302 -2.02 -23.07 -3.00
CA GLY A 302 -0.73 -23.47 -2.43
C GLY A 302 -0.85 -24.70 -1.54
N SER A 303 -1.85 -24.73 -0.65
CA SER A 303 -2.09 -25.87 0.25
C SER A 303 -2.38 -27.16 -0.53
N LEU A 304 -3.20 -27.09 -1.58
CA LEU A 304 -3.50 -28.25 -2.43
C LEU A 304 -2.23 -28.83 -3.09
N VAL A 305 -1.30 -27.98 -3.52
CA VAL A 305 -0.01 -28.41 -4.09
C VAL A 305 0.85 -29.10 -3.04
N VAL A 306 0.97 -28.52 -1.83
CA VAL A 306 1.74 -29.08 -0.72
C VAL A 306 1.18 -30.43 -0.28
N VAL A 307 -0.13 -30.53 -0.05
CA VAL A 307 -0.81 -31.77 0.33
C VAL A 307 -0.56 -32.86 -0.73
N ARG A 308 -0.69 -32.50 -2.01
CA ARG A 308 -0.44 -33.44 -3.10
C ARG A 308 1.01 -33.94 -3.12
N PHE A 309 1.99 -33.04 -2.93
CA PHE A 309 3.41 -33.41 -2.86
C PHE A 309 3.67 -34.44 -1.77
N TRP A 310 3.14 -34.23 -0.57
CA TRP A 310 3.31 -35.15 0.55
C TRP A 310 2.63 -36.50 0.32
N ILE A 311 1.42 -36.53 -0.25
CA ILE A 311 0.74 -37.79 -0.60
C ILE A 311 1.55 -38.58 -1.62
N ASP A 312 2.09 -37.94 -2.66
CA ASP A 312 2.89 -38.60 -3.69
C ASP A 312 4.19 -39.14 -3.09
N ARG A 313 4.87 -38.41 -2.19
CA ARG A 313 6.11 -38.82 -1.51
C ARG A 313 5.89 -40.03 -0.60
N HIS A 314 4.82 -40.05 0.19
CA HIS A 314 4.50 -41.19 1.06
C HIS A 314 4.20 -42.49 0.29
N ARG A 315 3.63 -42.39 -0.91
CA ARG A 315 3.35 -43.55 -1.76
C ARG A 315 4.62 -44.19 -2.35
N ILE A 316 5.67 -43.39 -2.58
CA ILE A 316 6.95 -43.87 -3.11
C ILE A 316 7.76 -44.57 -2.00
N SER A 317 7.58 -44.24 -0.72
CA SER A 317 8.32 -44.81 0.42
C SER A 317 7.74 -46.12 0.97
N VAL A 318 6.59 -46.59 0.46
CA VAL A 318 6.02 -47.90 0.84
C VAL A 318 6.39 -48.90 -0.24
N PRO A 319 7.30 -49.87 0.04
CA PRO A 319 7.62 -50.92 -0.93
C PRO A 319 6.37 -51.75 -1.24
N PRO A 320 6.23 -52.26 -2.47
CA PRO A 320 5.13 -53.14 -2.81
C PRO A 320 5.12 -54.33 -1.85
N ARG A 321 3.99 -54.56 -1.18
CA ARG A 321 3.78 -55.80 -0.44
C ARG A 321 3.80 -56.93 -1.47
N ILE A 322 4.84 -57.77 -1.39
CA ILE A 322 4.99 -59.01 -2.14
C ILE A 322 3.93 -60.00 -1.65
#